data_741aa4ff799cdfa4e469d30a655d105b
#
_entry.id   741aa4ff799cdfa4e469d30a655d105b
#
_cell.length_a   1.000
_cell.length_b   1.000
_cell.length_c   1.000
_cell.angle_alpha   90.00
_cell.angle_beta   90.00
_cell.angle_gamma   90.00
#
_symmetry.space_group_name_H-M   'P 1'
#
loop_
_entity.id
_entity.type
_entity.pdbx_description
1 polymer ?
#
loop_
_entity_poly.entity_id
_entity_poly.type
_entity_poly.pdbx_seq_one_letter_code
_entity_poly.pdbx_strand_id
1 'polypeptide(L)'
;MFNHVELNLPKLSRETIDGVRYYSVPDEDELIKLVSITSVTSHYNKEIFINWRKKVGDEEANRITKAATTRGTDFHTLTEHHLLNDEKLPKVPPISNFLFNVAKQKIGNINNIYALEGSLYSRQLGIAGTVDCIAEYEDELAIIDFKTSKKPK
;
A
#
# COMPACT_ATOMS: atom_id res chain seq x y z
N MET A 1 11.96 11.26 -15.59
CA MET A 1 10.85 10.42 -16.14
C MET A 1 11.20 8.99 -15.81
N PHE A 2 10.27 8.25 -15.19
CA PHE A 2 10.48 6.85 -14.81
C PHE A 2 10.24 5.96 -16.03
N ASN A 3 11.02 4.87 -16.14
CA ASN A 3 10.84 3.87 -17.17
C ASN A 3 9.90 2.77 -16.66
N HIS A 4 8.90 2.40 -17.46
CA HIS A 4 7.96 1.34 -17.12
C HIS A 4 8.25 0.11 -17.96
N VAL A 5 8.44 -1.03 -17.28
CA VAL A 5 8.65 -2.35 -17.86
C VAL A 5 7.40 -3.18 -17.61
N GLU A 6 6.71 -3.57 -18.66
CA GLU A 6 5.43 -4.29 -18.51
C GLU A 6 5.65 -5.67 -17.89
N LEU A 7 4.98 -5.91 -16.77
CA LEU A 7 4.85 -7.20 -16.12
C LEU A 7 3.39 -7.64 -16.20
N ASN A 8 3.14 -8.81 -16.79
CA ASN A 8 1.80 -9.41 -16.82
C ASN A 8 1.41 -9.97 -15.44
N LEU A 9 1.17 -9.10 -14.48
CA LEU A 9 0.64 -9.49 -13.19
C LEU A 9 -0.87 -9.73 -13.27
N PRO A 10 -1.40 -10.75 -12.56
CA PRO A 10 -2.82 -11.02 -12.56
C PRO A 10 -3.58 -9.89 -11.88
N LYS A 11 -4.69 -9.46 -12.45
CA LYS A 11 -5.66 -8.59 -11.77
C LYS A 11 -6.55 -9.46 -10.89
N LEU A 12 -6.36 -9.39 -9.59
CA LEU A 12 -7.12 -10.16 -8.62
C LEU A 12 -8.34 -9.37 -8.15
N SER A 13 -9.52 -9.97 -8.16
CA SER A 13 -10.67 -9.40 -7.48
C SER A 13 -10.56 -9.63 -5.97
N ARG A 14 -11.13 -8.71 -5.18
CA ARG A 14 -11.09 -8.79 -3.72
C ARG A 14 -12.48 -8.59 -3.13
N GLU A 15 -12.74 -9.30 -2.05
CA GLU A 15 -13.98 -9.19 -1.27
C GLU A 15 -13.69 -9.22 0.22
N THR A 16 -14.64 -8.76 1.02
CA THR A 16 -14.53 -8.84 2.48
C THR A 16 -15.68 -9.68 3.01
N ILE A 17 -15.36 -10.74 3.73
CA ILE A 17 -16.31 -11.66 4.36
C ILE A 17 -16.02 -11.64 5.87
N ASP A 18 -17.03 -11.31 6.68
CA ASP A 18 -16.92 -11.22 8.14
C ASP A 18 -15.72 -10.41 8.65
N GLY A 19 -15.42 -9.30 7.95
CA GLY A 19 -14.32 -8.41 8.29
C GLY A 19 -12.93 -8.89 7.84
N VAL A 20 -12.83 -10.04 7.19
CA VAL A 20 -11.60 -10.60 6.61
C VAL A 20 -11.61 -10.35 5.10
N ARG A 21 -10.54 -9.77 4.58
CA ARG A 21 -10.38 -9.56 3.15
C ARG A 21 -9.76 -10.78 2.48
N TYR A 22 -10.34 -11.17 1.36
CA TYR A 22 -9.87 -12.25 0.49
C TYR A 22 -9.61 -11.74 -0.93
N TYR A 23 -8.71 -12.41 -1.62
CA TYR A 23 -8.45 -12.25 -3.04
C TYR A 23 -8.85 -13.54 -3.77
N SER A 24 -9.55 -13.40 -4.89
CA SER A 24 -9.83 -14.52 -5.79
C SER A 24 -8.66 -14.70 -6.74
N VAL A 25 -8.03 -15.85 -6.66
CA VAL A 25 -6.80 -16.19 -7.38
C VAL A 25 -7.08 -17.36 -8.33
N PRO A 26 -6.60 -17.32 -9.58
CA PRO A 26 -6.74 -18.43 -10.50
C PRO A 26 -6.04 -19.68 -9.99
N ASP A 27 -6.72 -20.84 -10.04
CA ASP A 27 -6.18 -22.14 -9.72
C ASP A 27 -6.75 -23.18 -10.70
N GLU A 28 -5.95 -23.56 -11.70
CA GLU A 28 -6.36 -24.36 -12.84
C GLU A 28 -7.63 -23.80 -13.49
N ASP A 29 -8.77 -24.49 -13.40
CA ASP A 29 -10.06 -24.10 -13.97
C ASP A 29 -10.99 -23.39 -12.98
N GLU A 30 -10.55 -23.15 -11.74
CA GLU A 30 -11.35 -22.55 -10.66
C GLU A 30 -10.71 -21.27 -10.10
N LEU A 31 -11.48 -20.56 -9.28
CA LEU A 31 -10.98 -19.45 -8.47
C LEU A 31 -10.93 -19.89 -7.01
N ILE A 32 -9.75 -19.82 -6.41
CA ILE A 32 -9.59 -20.04 -4.96
C ILE A 32 -9.52 -18.70 -4.23
N LYS A 33 -9.96 -18.69 -2.98
CA LYS A 33 -9.89 -17.50 -2.11
C LYS A 33 -8.66 -17.59 -1.21
N LEU A 34 -7.75 -16.63 -1.36
CA LEU A 34 -6.60 -16.48 -0.48
C LEU A 34 -6.79 -15.28 0.44
N VAL A 35 -6.42 -15.44 1.71
CA VAL A 35 -6.56 -14.37 2.69
C VAL A 35 -5.58 -13.21 2.39
N SER A 36 -6.05 -11.98 2.58
CA SER A 36 -5.19 -10.80 2.45
C SER A 36 -4.13 -10.75 3.54
N ILE A 37 -2.88 -10.51 3.16
CA ILE A 37 -1.77 -10.29 4.12
C ILE A 37 -2.10 -9.16 5.09
N THR A 38 -2.84 -8.13 4.67
CA THR A 38 -3.26 -7.04 5.56
C THR A 38 -4.28 -7.51 6.61
N SER A 39 -5.14 -8.49 6.29
CA SER A 39 -6.04 -9.09 7.28
C SER A 39 -5.29 -9.92 8.31
N VAL A 40 -4.26 -10.66 7.87
CA VAL A 40 -3.37 -11.41 8.77
C VAL A 40 -2.64 -10.47 9.72
N THR A 41 -1.97 -9.45 9.21
CA THR A 41 -1.23 -8.48 10.04
C THR A 41 -2.14 -7.68 10.96
N SER A 42 -3.35 -7.32 10.52
CA SER A 42 -4.35 -6.63 11.34
C SER A 42 -4.84 -7.49 12.50
N HIS A 43 -4.95 -8.81 12.29
CA HIS A 43 -5.33 -9.74 13.35
C HIS A 43 -4.30 -9.73 14.49
N TYR A 44 -3.01 -9.82 14.17
CA TYR A 44 -1.94 -9.75 15.17
C TYR A 44 -1.87 -8.42 15.92
N ASN A 45 -2.20 -7.31 15.26
CA ASN A 45 -2.15 -5.98 15.87
C ASN A 45 -3.46 -5.56 16.56
N LYS A 46 -4.50 -6.40 16.53
CA LYS A 46 -5.84 -6.06 17.03
C LYS A 46 -5.85 -5.66 18.50
N GLU A 47 -5.20 -6.44 19.37
CA GLU A 47 -5.16 -6.15 20.81
C GLU A 47 -4.40 -4.86 21.11
N ILE A 48 -3.26 -4.63 20.42
CA ILE A 48 -2.47 -3.39 20.56
C ILE A 48 -3.34 -2.19 20.21
N PHE A 49 -4.11 -2.27 19.12
CA PHE A 49 -5.00 -1.21 18.68
C PHE A 49 -6.15 -0.97 19.67
N ILE A 50 -6.78 -2.03 20.18
CA ILE A 50 -7.84 -1.94 21.19
C ILE A 50 -7.32 -1.26 22.47
N ASN A 51 -6.16 -1.67 22.96
CA ASN A 51 -5.56 -1.11 24.18
C ASN A 51 -5.17 0.36 23.99
N TRP A 52 -4.63 0.70 22.82
CA TRP A 52 -4.36 2.10 22.48
C TRP A 52 -5.65 2.94 22.45
N ARG A 53 -6.73 2.45 21.82
CA ARG A 53 -8.04 3.15 21.81
C ARG A 53 -8.58 3.38 23.21
N LYS A 54 -8.53 2.36 24.08
CA LYS A 54 -8.94 2.51 25.50
C LYS A 54 -8.14 3.58 26.23
N LYS A 55 -6.85 3.72 25.92
CA LYS A 55 -5.95 4.69 26.56
C LYS A 55 -6.22 6.13 26.11
N VAL A 56 -6.49 6.36 24.83
CA VAL A 56 -6.65 7.73 24.29
C VAL A 56 -8.11 8.18 24.21
N GLY A 57 -9.06 7.26 24.33
CA GLY A 57 -10.50 7.51 24.14
C GLY A 57 -10.93 7.39 22.67
N ASP A 58 -12.20 7.01 22.47
CA ASP A 58 -12.70 6.69 21.12
C ASP A 58 -12.74 7.89 20.19
N GLU A 59 -13.14 9.06 20.68
CA GLU A 59 -13.21 10.29 19.87
C GLU A 59 -11.82 10.67 19.35
N GLU A 60 -10.83 10.73 20.24
CA GLU A 60 -9.47 11.09 19.88
C GLU A 60 -8.82 10.00 19.00
N ALA A 61 -9.08 8.72 19.28
CA ALA A 61 -8.62 7.62 18.44
C ALA A 61 -9.18 7.73 17.02
N ASN A 62 -10.47 8.06 16.87
CA ASN A 62 -11.10 8.26 15.57
C ASN A 62 -10.48 9.46 14.83
N ARG A 63 -10.26 10.57 15.52
CA ARG A 63 -9.60 11.75 14.95
C ARG A 63 -8.20 11.45 14.42
N ILE A 64 -7.38 10.77 15.24
CA ILE A 64 -6.00 10.39 14.89
C ILE A 64 -6.00 9.41 13.72
N THR A 65 -6.87 8.39 13.75
CA THR A 65 -6.95 7.38 12.70
C THR A 65 -7.37 8.01 11.37
N LYS A 66 -8.42 8.85 11.39
CA LYS A 66 -8.89 9.56 10.19
C LYS A 66 -7.78 10.42 9.58
N ALA A 67 -7.10 11.22 10.40
CA ALA A 67 -6.01 12.07 9.92
C ALA A 67 -4.84 11.25 9.34
N ALA A 68 -4.50 10.11 9.97
CA ALA A 68 -3.44 9.23 9.49
C ALA A 68 -3.82 8.55 8.16
N THR A 69 -5.07 8.06 8.05
CA THR A 69 -5.57 7.43 6.83
C THR A 69 -5.60 8.42 5.67
N THR A 70 -6.18 9.61 5.86
CA THR A 70 -6.21 10.65 4.81
C THR A 70 -4.81 10.99 4.33
N ARG A 71 -3.89 11.28 5.26
CA ARG A 71 -2.50 11.60 4.92
C ARG A 71 -1.80 10.46 4.17
N GLY A 72 -2.04 9.21 4.59
CA GLY A 72 -1.51 8.02 3.91
C GLY A 72 -2.04 7.91 2.48
N THR A 73 -3.36 8.00 2.30
CA THR A 73 -4.00 7.94 0.99
C THR A 73 -3.49 9.05 0.06
N ASP A 74 -3.45 10.29 0.52
CA ASP A 74 -2.94 11.41 -0.27
C ASP A 74 -1.49 11.17 -0.72
N PHE A 75 -0.65 10.67 0.21
CA PHE A 75 0.76 10.39 -0.07
C PHE A 75 0.92 9.30 -1.12
N HIS A 76 0.19 8.19 -1.00
CA HIS A 76 0.19 7.11 -2.00
C HIS A 76 -0.29 7.64 -3.36
N THR A 77 -1.40 8.37 -3.40
CA THR A 77 -1.93 8.94 -4.63
C THR A 77 -0.91 9.86 -5.33
N LEU A 78 -0.28 10.78 -4.58
CA LEU A 78 0.76 11.65 -5.16
C LEU A 78 1.96 10.86 -5.69
N THR A 79 2.38 9.83 -4.94
CA THR A 79 3.52 8.99 -5.32
C THR A 79 3.21 8.18 -6.57
N GLU A 80 2.03 7.56 -6.63
CA GLU A 80 1.57 6.80 -7.79
C GLU A 80 1.53 7.66 -9.06
N HIS A 81 0.85 8.82 -9.01
CA HIS A 81 0.78 9.74 -10.15
C HIS A 81 2.16 10.25 -10.59
N HIS A 82 3.06 10.49 -9.61
CA HIS A 82 4.43 10.89 -9.92
C HIS A 82 5.22 9.78 -10.61
N LEU A 83 5.09 8.54 -10.13
CA LEU A 83 5.75 7.37 -10.72
C LEU A 83 5.16 7.02 -12.10
N LEU A 84 3.87 7.28 -12.34
CA LEU A 84 3.22 7.15 -13.65
C LEU A 84 3.66 8.23 -14.65
N ASN A 85 4.49 9.19 -14.24
CA ASN A 85 4.91 10.34 -15.06
C ASN A 85 3.76 11.28 -15.44
N ASP A 86 2.72 11.37 -14.63
CA ASP A 86 1.59 12.27 -14.92
C ASP A 86 2.03 13.72 -14.90
N GLU A 87 1.62 14.50 -15.92
CA GLU A 87 1.96 15.92 -16.04
C GLU A 87 1.42 16.76 -14.88
N LYS A 88 0.27 16.34 -14.32
CA LYS A 88 -0.40 17.06 -13.23
C LYS A 88 -0.66 16.14 -12.06
N LEU A 89 -0.06 16.48 -10.92
CA LEU A 89 -0.35 15.79 -9.68
C LEU A 89 -1.70 16.21 -9.09
N PRO A 90 -2.40 15.30 -8.40
CA PRO A 90 -3.63 15.60 -7.68
C PRO A 90 -3.44 16.71 -6.64
N LYS A 91 -4.50 17.49 -6.43
CA LYS A 91 -4.52 18.50 -5.37
C LYS A 91 -4.79 17.82 -4.04
N VAL A 92 -3.90 17.99 -3.09
CA VAL A 92 -3.98 17.45 -1.73
C VAL A 92 -3.75 18.54 -0.69
N PRO A 93 -4.09 18.31 0.60
CA PRO A 93 -3.76 19.23 1.67
C PRO A 93 -2.25 19.55 1.76
N PRO A 94 -1.86 20.75 2.22
CA PRO A 94 -0.47 21.19 2.26
C PRO A 94 0.48 20.23 3.00
N ILE A 95 0.00 19.59 4.07
CA ILE A 95 0.81 18.64 4.83
C ILE A 95 1.14 17.37 4.02
N SER A 96 0.18 16.85 3.27
CA SER A 96 0.39 15.68 2.41
C SER A 96 1.37 16.01 1.26
N ASN A 97 1.21 17.20 0.67
CA ASN A 97 2.13 17.68 -0.35
C ASN A 97 3.55 17.91 0.18
N PHE A 98 3.68 18.46 1.40
CA PHE A 98 4.98 18.61 2.06
C PHE A 98 5.68 17.26 2.26
N LEU A 99 4.98 16.26 2.79
CA LEU A 99 5.53 14.92 3.01
C LEU A 99 5.99 14.27 1.70
N PHE A 100 5.19 14.41 0.64
CA PHE A 100 5.57 13.92 -0.68
C PHE A 100 6.84 14.61 -1.18
N ASN A 101 6.95 15.94 -1.07
CA ASN A 101 8.13 16.67 -1.50
C ASN A 101 9.40 16.26 -0.74
N VAL A 102 9.28 15.95 0.56
CA VAL A 102 10.40 15.40 1.35
C VAL A 102 10.82 14.02 0.84
N ALA A 103 9.86 13.17 0.51
CA ALA A 103 10.14 11.81 0.02
C ALA A 103 10.63 11.78 -1.44
N LYS A 104 10.30 12.80 -2.24
CA LYS A 104 10.53 12.85 -3.68
C LYS A 104 11.99 12.61 -4.07
N GLN A 105 12.94 13.07 -3.26
CA GLN A 105 14.36 12.84 -3.52
C GLN A 105 14.70 11.34 -3.48
N LYS A 106 14.16 10.59 -2.51
CA LYS A 106 14.36 9.14 -2.40
C LYS A 106 13.58 8.37 -3.47
N ILE A 107 12.35 8.82 -3.77
CA ILE A 107 11.55 8.26 -4.87
C ILE A 107 12.29 8.40 -6.20
N GLY A 108 13.07 9.46 -6.38
CA GLY A 108 13.90 9.69 -7.58
C GLY A 108 15.00 8.65 -7.80
N ASN A 109 15.34 7.83 -6.79
CA ASN A 109 16.29 6.71 -6.94
C ASN A 109 15.64 5.44 -7.52
N ILE A 110 14.33 5.48 -7.80
CA ILE A 110 13.61 4.42 -8.50
C ILE A 110 13.92 4.54 -10.00
N ASN A 111 14.34 3.43 -10.62
CA ASN A 111 14.63 3.36 -12.04
C ASN A 111 13.50 2.64 -12.81
N ASN A 112 13.75 1.38 -13.22
CA ASN A 112 12.76 0.61 -13.95
C ASN A 112 11.63 0.18 -13.04
N ILE A 113 10.38 0.58 -13.37
CA ILE A 113 9.18 0.21 -12.63
C ILE A 113 8.51 -0.96 -13.34
N TYR A 114 8.36 -2.05 -12.62
CA TYR A 114 7.75 -3.29 -13.12
C TYR A 114 6.28 -3.42 -12.75
N ALA A 115 5.86 -2.85 -11.62
CA ALA A 115 4.45 -2.77 -11.22
C ALA A 115 4.20 -1.61 -10.25
N LEU A 116 3.04 -0.99 -10.37
CA LEU A 116 2.44 -0.08 -9.38
C LEU A 116 1.09 -0.68 -8.98
N GLU A 117 0.79 -0.70 -7.67
CA GLU A 117 -0.43 -1.31 -7.10
C GLU A 117 -0.65 -2.75 -7.62
N GLY A 118 0.45 -3.51 -7.75
CA GLY A 118 0.45 -4.85 -8.32
C GLY A 118 -0.11 -5.91 -7.36
N SER A 119 -0.94 -6.82 -7.88
CA SER A 119 -1.44 -7.95 -7.08
C SER A 119 -0.45 -9.11 -7.12
N LEU A 120 -0.08 -9.61 -5.95
CA LEU A 120 0.76 -10.79 -5.77
C LEU A 120 0.06 -11.82 -4.88
N TYR A 121 0.40 -13.09 -5.07
CA TYR A 121 -0.12 -14.16 -4.23
C TYR A 121 0.87 -15.32 -4.07
N SER A 122 0.69 -16.08 -3.00
CA SER A 122 1.40 -17.35 -2.76
C SER A 122 0.40 -18.41 -2.38
N ARG A 123 0.25 -19.44 -3.23
CA ARG A 123 -0.58 -20.62 -2.92
C ARG A 123 0.01 -21.41 -1.77
N GLN A 124 1.34 -21.53 -1.70
CA GLN A 124 2.03 -22.24 -0.65
C GLN A 124 1.76 -21.62 0.75
N LEU A 125 1.73 -20.29 0.84
CA LEU A 125 1.45 -19.58 2.08
C LEU A 125 -0.04 -19.30 2.30
N GLY A 126 -0.89 -19.52 1.30
CA GLY A 126 -2.33 -19.28 1.37
C GLY A 126 -2.70 -17.80 1.47
N ILE A 127 -1.85 -16.90 0.99
CA ILE A 127 -2.03 -15.45 1.11
C ILE A 127 -1.93 -14.72 -0.23
N ALA A 128 -2.58 -13.56 -0.28
CA ALA A 128 -2.44 -12.61 -1.39
C ALA A 128 -2.39 -11.17 -0.88
N GLY A 129 -1.95 -10.25 -1.72
CA GLY A 129 -1.86 -8.84 -1.36
C GLY A 129 -1.58 -7.95 -2.56
N THR A 130 -1.66 -6.64 -2.32
CA THR A 130 -1.23 -5.62 -3.27
C THR A 130 0.06 -5.01 -2.75
N VAL A 131 1.06 -4.89 -3.64
CA VAL A 131 2.30 -4.17 -3.36
C VAL A 131 2.20 -2.76 -3.96
N ASP A 132 2.74 -1.76 -3.27
CA ASP A 132 2.71 -0.39 -3.76
C ASP A 132 3.54 -0.25 -5.04
N CYS A 133 4.76 -0.80 -5.03
CA CYS A 133 5.65 -0.73 -6.19
C CYS A 133 6.63 -1.91 -6.24
N ILE A 134 6.87 -2.43 -7.44
CA ILE A 134 7.98 -3.32 -7.77
C ILE A 134 8.85 -2.58 -8.76
N ALA A 135 10.09 -2.32 -8.40
CA ALA A 135 11.00 -1.51 -9.22
C ALA A 135 12.46 -1.82 -8.90
N GLU A 136 13.36 -1.26 -9.69
CA GLU A 136 14.76 -1.13 -9.31
C GLU A 136 14.91 0.11 -8.42
N TYR A 137 15.53 -0.05 -7.27
CA TYR A 137 15.90 1.02 -6.36
C TYR A 137 17.41 0.99 -6.15
N GLU A 138 18.08 2.06 -6.54
CA GLU A 138 19.56 2.11 -6.53
C GLU A 138 20.18 0.93 -7.31
N ASP A 139 19.58 0.61 -8.47
CA ASP A 139 19.97 -0.47 -9.39
C ASP A 139 19.74 -1.91 -8.86
N GLU A 140 19.07 -2.08 -7.73
CA GLU A 140 18.68 -3.39 -7.21
C GLU A 140 17.16 -3.59 -7.29
N LEU A 141 16.73 -4.81 -7.69
CA LEU A 141 15.31 -5.17 -7.73
C LEU A 141 14.72 -5.18 -6.30
N ALA A 142 13.68 -4.40 -6.09
CA ALA A 142 13.06 -4.19 -4.79
C ALA A 142 11.53 -4.23 -4.84
N ILE A 143 10.95 -4.66 -3.72
CA ILE A 143 9.55 -4.37 -3.37
C ILE A 143 9.56 -3.14 -2.48
N ILE A 144 8.86 -2.09 -2.92
CA ILE A 144 8.84 -0.79 -2.25
C ILE A 144 7.45 -0.56 -1.69
N ASP A 145 7.39 -0.24 -0.39
CA ASP A 145 6.17 0.09 0.34
C ASP A 145 6.26 1.55 0.81
N PHE A 146 5.25 2.34 0.48
CA PHE A 146 5.20 3.77 0.80
C PHE A 146 4.43 3.99 2.10
N LYS A 147 5.10 4.48 3.13
CA LYS A 147 4.50 4.71 4.45
C LYS A 147 4.70 6.13 4.95
N THR A 148 3.64 6.68 5.53
CA THR A 148 3.75 7.90 6.32
C THR A 148 3.75 7.57 7.81
N SER A 149 4.74 8.04 8.56
CA SER A 149 4.85 7.83 10.00
C SER A 149 5.32 9.10 10.70
N LYS A 150 4.87 9.30 11.95
CA LYS A 150 5.37 10.38 12.81
C LYS A 150 6.74 10.06 13.44
N LYS A 151 7.14 8.79 13.41
CA LYS A 151 8.40 8.31 13.97
C LYS A 151 9.06 7.38 12.97
N PRO A 152 10.39 7.33 12.91
CA PRO A 152 11.09 6.28 12.18
C PRO A 152 10.64 4.91 12.67
N LYS A 153 10.58 3.95 11.76
CA LYS A 153 10.31 2.54 12.06
C LYS A 153 11.61 1.78 12.18
#